data_67ceec25e27c9123cf78b15cbc784df9
#
_entry.id   67ceec25e27c9123cf78b15cbc784df9
#
_cell.length_a   1.000
_cell.length_b   1.000
_cell.length_c   1.000
_cell.angle_alpha   90.00
_cell.angle_beta   90.00
_cell.angle_gamma   90.00
#
_symmetry.space_group_name_H-M   'P 1'
#
loop_
_entity.id
_entity.type
_entity.pdbx_description
1 polymer ?
#
loop_
_entity_poly.entity_id
_entity_poly.type
_entity_poly.pdbx_seq_one_letter_code
_entity_poly.pdbx_strand_id
1 'polypeptide(L)'
;MKKRTMKFLYSIAAALFLLLTAALHAEAAQNWMQVYAHVEQMINKGVEQYNNGDLEGAKKIINDSYYGVYENDGLEKAIRTTISSKNANLTEYQYSELKKAIRENRGKDAVRGEADKLLSMMKNDIESLDSKGAGGGRWTSFWPAFLIMLREGMEAILVLVAIMAYLAKSGNKKYLGTVYNYSIAAVAG
;
A
#
# COMPACT_ATOMS: atom_id res chain seq x y z
N MET A 1 -46.71 -7.50 -13.42
CA MET A 1 -45.46 -6.77 -13.69
C MET A 1 -44.68 -6.33 -12.44
N LYS A 2 -45.31 -5.85 -11.38
CA LYS A 2 -44.64 -5.32 -10.16
C LYS A 2 -43.67 -6.32 -9.43
N LYS A 3 -43.99 -7.61 -9.34
CA LYS A 3 -43.15 -8.61 -8.62
C LYS A 3 -41.83 -8.96 -9.33
N ARG A 4 -41.77 -8.84 -10.65
CA ARG A 4 -40.57 -9.18 -11.45
C ARG A 4 -39.54 -8.05 -11.42
N THR A 5 -39.99 -6.81 -11.45
CA THR A 5 -39.14 -5.62 -11.30
C THR A 5 -38.56 -5.49 -9.89
N MET A 6 -39.31 -5.88 -8.85
CA MET A 6 -38.82 -5.87 -7.48
C MET A 6 -37.74 -6.92 -7.23
N LYS A 7 -37.87 -8.12 -7.78
CA LYS A 7 -36.81 -9.17 -7.71
C LYS A 7 -35.54 -8.74 -8.42
N PHE A 8 -35.65 -8.06 -9.56
CA PHE A 8 -34.51 -7.52 -10.30
C PHE A 8 -33.79 -6.41 -9.53
N LEU A 9 -34.53 -5.52 -8.86
CA LEU A 9 -33.96 -4.49 -7.97
C LEU A 9 -33.21 -5.10 -6.78
N TYR A 10 -33.77 -6.15 -6.15
CA TYR A 10 -33.10 -6.82 -5.03
C TYR A 10 -31.84 -7.56 -5.48
N SER A 11 -31.80 -8.15 -6.68
CA SER A 11 -30.59 -8.81 -7.19
C SER A 11 -29.49 -7.82 -7.53
N ILE A 12 -29.82 -6.64 -8.04
CA ILE A 12 -28.86 -5.55 -8.28
C ILE A 12 -28.32 -5.02 -6.94
N ALA A 13 -29.19 -4.77 -5.97
CA ALA A 13 -28.78 -4.30 -4.64
C ALA A 13 -27.89 -5.32 -3.92
N ALA A 14 -28.20 -6.61 -4.02
CA ALA A 14 -27.37 -7.68 -3.44
C ALA A 14 -26.02 -7.82 -4.15
N ALA A 15 -25.97 -7.70 -5.48
CA ALA A 15 -24.72 -7.70 -6.25
C ALA A 15 -23.86 -6.45 -5.92
N LEU A 16 -24.50 -5.30 -5.78
CA LEU A 16 -23.84 -4.06 -5.36
C LEU A 16 -23.26 -4.17 -3.93
N PHE A 17 -24.02 -4.76 -3.01
CA PHE A 17 -23.59 -4.99 -1.62
C PHE A 17 -22.41 -5.97 -1.56
N LEU A 18 -22.42 -7.04 -2.37
CA LEU A 18 -21.29 -7.98 -2.49
C LEU A 18 -20.05 -7.33 -3.08
N LEU A 19 -20.20 -6.46 -4.08
CA LEU A 19 -19.08 -5.69 -4.64
C LEU A 19 -18.53 -4.67 -3.62
N LEU A 20 -19.38 -4.03 -2.84
CA LEU A 20 -18.98 -3.10 -1.77
C LEU A 20 -18.18 -3.81 -0.67
N THR A 21 -18.61 -5.02 -0.25
CA THR A 21 -17.89 -5.79 0.77
C THR A 21 -16.55 -6.33 0.25
N ALA A 22 -16.45 -6.68 -1.03
CA ALA A 22 -15.18 -7.09 -1.65
C ALA A 22 -14.18 -5.93 -1.75
N ALA A 23 -14.64 -4.70 -1.97
CA ALA A 23 -13.79 -3.51 -2.02
C ALA A 23 -13.22 -3.09 -0.65
N LEU A 24 -13.87 -3.47 0.45
CA LEU A 24 -13.40 -3.20 1.81
C LEU A 24 -12.13 -3.99 2.21
N HIS A 25 -11.75 -4.99 1.42
CA HIS A 25 -10.55 -5.82 1.63
C HIS A 25 -9.41 -5.49 0.65
N ALA A 26 -9.53 -4.42 -0.14
CA ALA A 26 -8.39 -3.90 -0.89
C ALA A 26 -7.45 -3.21 0.12
N GLU A 27 -6.57 -3.99 0.76
CA GLU A 27 -5.40 -3.44 1.44
C GLU A 27 -4.67 -2.55 0.42
N ALA A 28 -4.46 -1.30 0.80
CA ALA A 28 -3.66 -0.39 0.00
C ALA A 28 -2.33 -1.09 -0.28
N ALA A 29 -1.97 -1.23 -1.55
CA ALA A 29 -0.72 -1.89 -1.93
C ALA A 29 0.42 -1.25 -1.14
N GLN A 30 1.09 -2.07 -0.30
CA GLN A 30 2.17 -1.60 0.56
C GLN A 30 3.24 -0.94 -0.31
N ASN A 31 3.57 0.31 -0.02
CA ASN A 31 4.63 1.00 -0.74
C ASN A 31 5.99 0.60 -0.16
N TRP A 32 6.58 -0.45 -0.73
CA TRP A 32 7.86 -0.99 -0.28
C TRP A 32 8.99 0.03 -0.32
N MET A 33 8.93 0.99 -1.24
CA MET A 33 9.91 2.09 -1.29
C MET A 33 9.81 3.01 -0.07
N GLN A 34 8.62 3.23 0.50
CA GLN A 34 8.47 3.99 1.76
C GLN A 34 9.05 3.23 2.95
N VAL A 35 8.82 1.92 3.02
CA VAL A 35 9.40 1.06 4.06
C VAL A 35 10.92 1.10 3.97
N TYR A 36 11.48 0.95 2.77
CA TYR A 36 12.91 1.07 2.52
C TYR A 36 13.47 2.42 2.97
N ALA A 37 12.83 3.52 2.57
CA ALA A 37 13.28 4.87 2.94
C ALA A 37 13.33 5.05 4.47
N HIS A 38 12.37 4.47 5.21
CA HIS A 38 12.38 4.49 6.67
C HIS A 38 13.54 3.65 7.23
N VAL A 39 13.75 2.43 6.71
CA VAL A 39 14.91 1.60 7.10
C VAL A 39 16.22 2.32 6.82
N GLU A 40 16.38 2.90 5.62
CA GLU A 40 17.59 3.64 5.23
C GLU A 40 17.86 4.81 6.17
N GLN A 41 16.84 5.58 6.53
CA GLN A 41 16.95 6.68 7.49
C GLN A 41 17.44 6.17 8.86
N MET A 42 16.87 5.07 9.35
CA MET A 42 17.26 4.48 10.63
C MET A 42 18.69 3.93 10.60
N ILE A 43 19.08 3.22 9.54
CA ILE A 43 20.45 2.69 9.39
C ILE A 43 21.45 3.84 9.34
N ASN A 44 21.19 4.89 8.55
CA ASN A 44 22.07 6.06 8.50
C ASN A 44 22.21 6.74 9.86
N LYS A 45 21.10 6.88 10.61
CA LYS A 45 21.12 7.40 11.97
C LYS A 45 21.92 6.50 12.93
N GLY A 46 21.81 5.17 12.79
CA GLY A 46 22.62 4.22 13.57
C GLY A 46 24.11 4.36 13.29
N VAL A 47 24.50 4.51 12.02
CA VAL A 47 25.90 4.77 11.63
C VAL A 47 26.40 6.11 12.18
N GLU A 48 25.55 7.13 12.17
CA GLU A 48 25.88 8.45 12.77
C GLU A 48 26.13 8.35 14.29
N GLN A 49 25.26 7.64 15.03
CA GLN A 49 25.47 7.39 16.48
C GLN A 49 26.78 6.66 16.74
N TYR A 50 27.09 5.63 15.94
CA TYR A 50 28.37 4.95 16.02
C TYR A 50 29.56 5.89 15.79
N ASN A 51 29.47 6.77 14.77
CA ASN A 51 30.53 7.74 14.46
C ASN A 51 30.73 8.78 15.57
N ASN A 52 29.68 9.05 16.35
CA ASN A 52 29.70 9.93 17.51
C ASN A 52 30.15 9.22 18.80
N GLY A 53 30.46 7.91 18.73
CA GLY A 53 30.93 7.11 19.86
C GLY A 53 29.82 6.46 20.70
N ASP A 54 28.56 6.64 20.33
CA ASP A 54 27.40 6.00 20.99
C ASP A 54 27.12 4.61 20.40
N LEU A 55 27.89 3.61 20.86
CA LEU A 55 27.75 2.23 20.39
C LEU A 55 26.40 1.61 20.78
N GLU A 56 25.89 1.92 21.96
CA GLU A 56 24.63 1.35 22.43
C GLU A 56 23.43 1.97 21.72
N GLY A 57 23.43 3.29 21.50
CA GLY A 57 22.44 3.97 20.68
C GLY A 57 22.44 3.47 19.22
N ALA A 58 23.64 3.27 18.65
CA ALA A 58 23.79 2.69 17.33
C ALA A 58 23.15 1.29 17.23
N LYS A 59 23.51 0.37 18.15
CA LYS A 59 22.96 -0.99 18.20
C LYS A 59 21.44 -0.98 18.33
N LYS A 60 20.93 -0.12 19.23
CA LYS A 60 19.48 -0.01 19.44
C LYS A 60 18.77 0.39 18.16
N ILE A 61 19.23 1.45 17.48
CA ILE A 61 18.61 1.94 16.24
C ILE A 61 18.66 0.89 15.13
N ILE A 62 19.76 0.18 14.97
CA ILE A 62 19.87 -0.91 13.99
C ILE A 62 18.92 -2.07 14.33
N ASN A 63 18.76 -2.44 15.59
CA ASN A 63 17.76 -3.43 16.01
C ASN A 63 16.33 -2.95 15.76
N ASP A 64 16.03 -1.69 16.08
CA ASP A 64 14.71 -1.11 15.87
C ASP A 64 14.38 -1.02 14.36
N SER A 65 15.38 -0.79 13.50
CA SER A 65 15.17 -0.82 12.04
C SER A 65 14.83 -2.22 11.51
N TYR A 66 15.44 -3.25 12.12
CA TYR A 66 15.15 -4.64 11.74
C TYR A 66 13.77 -5.08 12.24
N TYR A 67 13.59 -5.12 13.56
CA TYR A 67 12.36 -5.65 14.17
C TYR A 67 11.15 -4.72 14.01
N GLY A 68 11.37 -3.40 14.14
CA GLY A 68 10.31 -2.39 14.13
C GLY A 68 9.81 -2.02 12.74
N VAL A 69 10.67 -2.12 11.71
CA VAL A 69 10.31 -1.69 10.36
C VAL A 69 10.43 -2.83 9.36
N TYR A 70 11.62 -3.38 9.14
CA TYR A 70 11.85 -4.40 8.11
C TYR A 70 10.98 -5.65 8.29
N GLU A 71 10.90 -6.17 9.52
CA GLU A 71 10.09 -7.34 9.86
C GLU A 71 8.62 -6.96 10.08
N ASN A 72 8.35 -5.98 10.96
CA ASN A 72 7.00 -5.62 11.40
C ASN A 72 6.13 -5.02 10.27
N ASP A 73 6.72 -4.19 9.40
CA ASP A 73 6.00 -3.64 8.25
C ASP A 73 5.90 -4.64 7.09
N GLY A 74 6.42 -5.86 7.27
CA GLY A 74 6.20 -7.01 6.40
C GLY A 74 7.11 -7.06 5.17
N LEU A 75 8.15 -6.22 5.07
CA LEU A 75 9.08 -6.24 3.92
C LEU A 75 9.85 -7.56 3.85
N GLU A 76 10.31 -8.10 4.97
CA GLU A 76 10.93 -9.42 5.04
C GLU A 76 10.02 -10.51 4.47
N LYS A 77 8.76 -10.54 4.93
CA LYS A 77 7.77 -11.51 4.47
C LYS A 77 7.53 -11.37 2.97
N ALA A 78 7.42 -10.15 2.45
CA ALA A 78 7.23 -9.90 1.03
C ALA A 78 8.41 -10.42 0.19
N ILE A 79 9.66 -10.14 0.60
CA ILE A 79 10.87 -10.66 -0.04
C ILE A 79 10.88 -12.18 0.00
N ARG A 80 10.63 -12.78 1.16
CA ARG A 80 10.64 -14.23 1.40
C ARG A 80 9.64 -14.98 0.52
N THR A 81 8.45 -14.42 0.35
CA THR A 81 7.33 -15.08 -0.37
C THR A 81 7.35 -14.79 -1.87
N THR A 82 7.76 -13.59 -2.28
CA THR A 82 7.67 -13.14 -3.68
C THR A 82 8.98 -13.31 -4.44
N ILE A 83 10.12 -13.13 -3.79
CA ILE A 83 11.44 -13.28 -4.41
C ILE A 83 12.02 -14.64 -4.06
N SER A 84 12.53 -14.81 -2.83
CA SER A 84 13.03 -16.08 -2.30
C SER A 84 13.36 -15.99 -0.81
N SER A 85 13.25 -17.11 -0.10
CA SER A 85 13.76 -17.22 1.27
C SER A 85 15.26 -16.97 1.37
N LYS A 86 16.02 -17.25 0.30
CA LYS A 86 17.47 -16.98 0.26
C LYS A 86 17.76 -15.48 0.38
N ASN A 87 17.02 -14.63 -0.35
CA ASN A 87 17.22 -13.17 -0.30
C ASN A 87 16.91 -12.63 1.09
N ALA A 88 15.78 -13.02 1.68
CA ALA A 88 15.42 -12.61 3.03
C ALA A 88 16.51 -13.02 4.06
N ASN A 89 17.01 -14.27 3.99
CA ASN A 89 18.06 -14.75 4.88
C ASN A 89 19.40 -14.02 4.66
N LEU A 90 19.74 -13.64 3.42
CA LEU A 90 20.94 -12.85 3.14
C LEU A 90 20.85 -11.44 3.73
N THR A 91 19.69 -10.82 3.66
CA THR A 91 19.45 -9.50 4.28
C THR A 91 19.54 -9.58 5.81
N GLU A 92 18.94 -10.61 6.43
CA GLU A 92 19.07 -10.89 7.86
C GLU A 92 20.54 -11.11 8.28
N TYR A 93 21.27 -11.92 7.51
CA TYR A 93 22.70 -12.12 7.72
C TYR A 93 23.48 -10.80 7.65
N GLN A 94 23.16 -9.95 6.68
CA GLN A 94 23.84 -8.66 6.50
C GLN A 94 23.54 -7.68 7.66
N TYR A 95 22.32 -7.71 8.21
CA TYR A 95 22.02 -7.01 9.47
C TYR A 95 22.89 -7.51 10.63
N SER A 96 23.10 -8.82 10.70
CA SER A 96 23.99 -9.44 11.70
C SER A 96 25.43 -8.96 11.55
N GLU A 97 25.96 -8.88 10.34
CA GLU A 97 27.32 -8.38 10.07
C GLU A 97 27.47 -6.89 10.43
N LEU A 98 26.48 -6.06 10.09
CA LEU A 98 26.47 -4.65 10.52
C LEU A 98 26.47 -4.51 12.06
N LYS A 99 25.60 -5.27 12.75
CA LYS A 99 25.56 -5.29 14.23
C LYS A 99 26.86 -5.80 14.83
N LYS A 100 27.50 -6.76 14.19
CA LYS A 100 28.79 -7.29 14.59
C LYS A 100 29.91 -6.27 14.40
N ALA A 101 29.93 -5.55 13.28
CA ALA A 101 30.90 -4.48 13.01
C ALA A 101 30.83 -3.36 14.07
N ILE A 102 29.62 -2.97 14.46
CA ILE A 102 29.37 -1.99 15.55
C ILE A 102 29.86 -2.55 16.90
N ARG A 103 29.46 -3.78 17.25
CA ARG A 103 29.81 -4.41 18.54
C ARG A 103 31.31 -4.61 18.70
N GLU A 104 32.01 -5.00 17.64
CA GLU A 104 33.44 -5.25 17.63
C GLU A 104 34.26 -3.95 17.41
N ASN A 105 33.59 -2.81 17.24
CA ASN A 105 34.18 -1.51 17.00
C ASN A 105 35.18 -1.52 15.84
N ARG A 106 34.80 -2.07 14.68
CA ARG A 106 35.66 -2.30 13.52
C ARG A 106 36.12 -1.03 12.80
N GLY A 107 35.66 0.16 13.26
CA GLY A 107 35.98 1.45 12.67
C GLY A 107 34.89 1.95 11.71
N LYS A 108 34.92 3.26 11.47
CA LYS A 108 33.86 3.98 10.74
C LYS A 108 33.66 3.48 9.32
N ASP A 109 34.74 3.22 8.61
CA ASP A 109 34.68 2.75 7.21
C ASP A 109 34.10 1.35 7.11
N ALA A 110 34.45 0.46 8.04
CA ALA A 110 33.90 -0.90 8.06
C ALA A 110 32.42 -0.91 8.38
N VAL A 111 31.98 -0.14 9.38
CA VAL A 111 30.56 -0.02 9.74
C VAL A 111 29.76 0.62 8.60
N ARG A 112 30.28 1.65 7.96
CA ARG A 112 29.67 2.27 6.79
C ARG A 112 29.56 1.28 5.62
N GLY A 113 30.60 0.54 5.32
CA GLY A 113 30.63 -0.47 4.27
C GLY A 113 29.57 -1.57 4.46
N GLU A 114 29.41 -2.08 5.71
CA GLU A 114 28.34 -3.05 6.00
C GLU A 114 26.92 -2.46 5.89
N ALA A 115 26.76 -1.18 6.27
CA ALA A 115 25.47 -0.47 6.10
C ALA A 115 25.13 -0.27 4.63
N ASP A 116 26.08 0.19 3.81
CA ASP A 116 25.86 0.43 2.38
C ASP A 116 25.55 -0.87 1.63
N LYS A 117 26.23 -1.97 2.01
CA LYS A 117 25.95 -3.30 1.46
C LYS A 117 24.52 -3.76 1.80
N LEU A 118 24.10 -3.58 3.05
CA LEU A 118 22.74 -3.90 3.49
C LEU A 118 21.69 -3.12 2.70
N LEU A 119 21.85 -1.80 2.59
CA LEU A 119 20.94 -0.92 1.86
C LEU A 119 20.89 -1.26 0.36
N SER A 120 22.04 -1.56 -0.24
CA SER A 120 22.11 -1.98 -1.65
C SER A 120 21.35 -3.29 -1.90
N MET A 121 21.50 -4.29 -1.00
CA MET A 121 20.77 -5.55 -1.10
C MET A 121 19.26 -5.35 -1.01
N MET A 122 18.80 -4.57 -0.02
CA MET A 122 17.37 -4.26 0.14
C MET A 122 16.80 -3.53 -1.07
N LYS A 123 17.53 -2.55 -1.62
CA LYS A 123 17.10 -1.80 -2.79
C LYS A 123 16.90 -2.72 -3.99
N ASN A 124 17.82 -3.62 -4.26
CA ASN A 124 17.71 -4.62 -5.33
C ASN A 124 16.52 -5.57 -5.12
N ASP A 125 16.26 -5.94 -3.87
CA ASP A 125 15.10 -6.78 -3.54
C ASP A 125 13.78 -6.02 -3.76
N ILE A 126 13.71 -4.73 -3.42
CA ILE A 126 12.53 -3.91 -3.66
C ILE A 126 12.29 -3.70 -5.15
N GLU A 127 13.32 -3.40 -5.93
CA GLU A 127 13.21 -3.33 -7.40
C GLU A 127 12.72 -4.67 -7.98
N SER A 128 13.13 -5.79 -7.38
CA SER A 128 12.66 -7.12 -7.75
C SER A 128 11.22 -7.38 -7.28
N LEU A 129 10.80 -6.87 -6.11
CA LEU A 129 9.41 -6.91 -5.64
C LEU A 129 8.51 -6.10 -6.56
N ASP A 130 8.91 -4.89 -6.93
CA ASP A 130 8.16 -4.03 -7.85
C ASP A 130 8.05 -4.67 -9.23
N SER A 131 9.08 -5.39 -9.70
CA SER A 131 9.06 -6.07 -10.99
C SER A 131 8.25 -7.38 -10.97
N LYS A 132 8.29 -8.15 -9.87
CA LYS A 132 7.67 -9.46 -9.72
C LYS A 132 6.29 -9.40 -9.05
N GLY A 133 6.12 -8.55 -8.03
CA GLY A 133 4.83 -8.28 -7.39
C GLY A 133 3.92 -7.46 -8.30
N ALA A 134 4.58 -6.75 -9.20
CA ALA A 134 4.00 -6.08 -10.32
C ALA A 134 4.06 -6.94 -11.60
N GLY A 135 3.77 -8.22 -11.57
CA GLY A 135 3.25 -8.84 -12.81
C GLY A 135 2.25 -7.89 -13.45
N GLY A 136 2.27 -6.69 -12.94
CA GLY A 136 1.45 -5.57 -13.18
C GLY A 136 2.08 -4.20 -13.16
N GLY A 137 3.25 -3.92 -13.59
CA GLY A 137 3.72 -2.55 -13.85
C GLY A 137 2.72 -1.41 -13.54
N ARG A 138 2.42 -0.55 -14.47
CA ARG A 138 1.40 0.53 -14.34
C ARG A 138 0.01 0.05 -13.85
N TRP A 139 -0.30 -1.24 -13.93
CA TRP A 139 -1.60 -1.83 -13.56
C TRP A 139 -1.78 -2.11 -12.06
N THR A 140 -0.72 -2.36 -11.29
CA THR A 140 -0.80 -2.61 -9.83
C THR A 140 -1.19 -1.36 -9.04
N SER A 141 -0.72 -0.19 -9.46
CA SER A 141 -1.16 1.09 -8.87
C SER A 141 -2.48 1.58 -9.48
N PHE A 142 -2.76 1.20 -10.74
CA PHE A 142 -3.99 1.58 -11.43
C PHE A 142 -5.22 0.93 -10.79
N TRP A 143 -5.20 -0.40 -10.55
CA TRP A 143 -6.38 -1.11 -10.06
C TRP A 143 -6.87 -0.64 -8.69
N PRO A 144 -6.03 -0.45 -7.66
CA PRO A 144 -6.48 0.11 -6.39
C PRO A 144 -7.07 1.52 -6.52
N ALA A 145 -6.38 2.39 -7.27
CA ALA A 145 -6.88 3.76 -7.53
C ALA A 145 -8.21 3.75 -8.31
N PHE A 146 -8.32 2.90 -9.31
CA PHE A 146 -9.55 2.73 -10.10
C PHE A 146 -10.71 2.21 -9.24
N LEU A 147 -10.46 1.23 -8.36
CA LEU A 147 -11.49 0.69 -7.47
C LEU A 147 -11.98 1.73 -6.45
N ILE A 148 -11.07 2.56 -5.93
CA ILE A 148 -11.44 3.68 -5.04
C ILE A 148 -12.32 4.68 -5.80
N MET A 149 -11.90 5.11 -6.99
CA MET A 149 -12.65 6.03 -7.84
C MET A 149 -14.01 5.44 -8.25
N LEU A 150 -14.05 4.14 -8.57
CA LEU A 150 -15.29 3.42 -8.89
C LEU A 150 -16.25 3.42 -7.70
N ARG A 151 -15.74 3.18 -6.49
CA ARG A 151 -16.53 3.20 -5.25
C ARG A 151 -17.15 4.59 -5.02
N GLU A 152 -16.34 5.66 -5.10
CA GLU A 152 -16.82 7.03 -4.92
C GLU A 152 -17.84 7.41 -6.00
N GLY A 153 -17.59 7.02 -7.26
CA GLY A 153 -18.53 7.20 -8.35
C GLY A 153 -19.86 6.46 -8.13
N MET A 154 -19.83 5.26 -7.56
CA MET A 154 -21.03 4.50 -7.23
C MET A 154 -21.84 5.15 -6.09
N GLU A 155 -21.19 5.70 -5.08
CA GLU A 155 -21.86 6.46 -4.00
C GLU A 155 -22.61 7.66 -4.58
N ALA A 156 -22.00 8.41 -5.48
CA ALA A 156 -22.64 9.54 -6.17
C ALA A 156 -23.84 9.08 -7.02
N ILE A 157 -23.72 7.97 -7.76
CA ILE A 157 -24.80 7.37 -8.56
C ILE A 157 -25.99 6.95 -7.67
N LEU A 158 -25.72 6.34 -6.51
CA LEU A 158 -26.77 5.94 -5.56
C LEU A 158 -27.55 7.14 -5.05
N VAL A 159 -26.89 8.24 -4.71
CA VAL A 159 -27.53 9.49 -4.29
C VAL A 159 -28.40 10.05 -5.43
N LEU A 160 -27.88 10.08 -6.66
CA LEU A 160 -28.64 10.54 -7.84
C LEU A 160 -29.88 9.68 -8.08
N VAL A 161 -29.75 8.35 -8.02
CA VAL A 161 -30.89 7.42 -8.19
C VAL A 161 -31.93 7.63 -7.09
N ALA A 162 -31.51 7.85 -5.83
CA ALA A 162 -32.44 8.15 -4.72
C ALA A 162 -33.20 9.45 -4.94
N ILE A 163 -32.54 10.53 -5.37
CA ILE A 163 -33.15 11.81 -5.71
C ILE A 163 -34.14 11.64 -6.86
N MET A 164 -33.75 10.96 -7.94
CA MET A 164 -34.65 10.72 -9.09
C MET A 164 -35.86 9.87 -8.72
N ALA A 165 -35.71 8.85 -7.89
CA ALA A 165 -36.81 8.03 -7.39
C ALA A 165 -37.76 8.83 -6.50
N TYR A 166 -37.22 9.71 -5.65
CA TYR A 166 -38.01 10.62 -4.84
C TYR A 166 -38.84 11.59 -5.71
N LEU A 167 -38.20 12.26 -6.69
CA LEU A 167 -38.88 13.18 -7.60
C LEU A 167 -39.98 12.48 -8.41
N ALA A 168 -39.72 11.24 -8.86
CA ALA A 168 -40.71 10.44 -9.58
C ALA A 168 -41.93 10.08 -8.70
N LYS A 169 -41.68 9.77 -7.40
CA LYS A 169 -42.73 9.36 -6.43
C LYS A 169 -43.53 10.53 -5.89
N SER A 170 -42.88 11.70 -5.71
CA SER A 170 -43.53 12.94 -5.19
C SER A 170 -44.30 13.71 -6.24
N GLY A 171 -44.45 13.18 -7.46
CA GLY A 171 -45.18 13.85 -8.54
C GLY A 171 -44.38 14.93 -9.29
N ASN A 172 -43.16 15.19 -8.88
CA ASN A 172 -42.30 16.25 -9.42
C ASN A 172 -41.47 15.79 -10.65
N LYS A 173 -42.06 14.97 -11.51
CA LYS A 173 -41.41 14.38 -12.69
C LYS A 173 -40.81 15.41 -13.64
N LYS A 174 -41.32 16.64 -13.66
CA LYS A 174 -40.82 17.72 -14.53
C LYS A 174 -39.34 18.08 -14.25
N TYR A 175 -38.83 17.81 -13.04
CA TYR A 175 -37.45 18.10 -12.69
C TYR A 175 -36.44 16.94 -13.02
N LEU A 176 -36.95 15.76 -13.40
CA LEU A 176 -36.08 14.61 -13.73
C LEU A 176 -35.12 14.92 -14.88
N GLY A 177 -35.60 15.59 -15.93
CA GLY A 177 -34.75 15.99 -17.07
C GLY A 177 -33.67 16.99 -16.66
N THR A 178 -33.96 17.89 -15.74
CA THR A 178 -33.02 18.86 -15.21
C THR A 178 -31.90 18.15 -14.44
N VAL A 179 -32.24 17.26 -13.50
CA VAL A 179 -31.28 16.48 -12.75
C VAL A 179 -30.39 15.66 -13.69
N TYR A 180 -30.97 14.96 -14.67
CA TYR A 180 -30.24 14.16 -15.64
C TYR A 180 -29.24 15.00 -16.45
N ASN A 181 -29.66 16.14 -16.99
CA ASN A 181 -28.80 16.99 -17.80
C ASN A 181 -27.64 17.59 -17.00
N TYR A 182 -27.88 18.04 -15.77
CA TYR A 182 -26.81 18.55 -14.91
C TYR A 182 -25.85 17.46 -14.46
N SER A 183 -26.34 16.22 -14.24
CA SER A 183 -25.47 15.09 -13.91
C SER A 183 -24.52 14.73 -15.05
N ILE A 184 -25.02 14.75 -16.32
CA ILE A 184 -24.16 14.54 -17.49
C ILE A 184 -23.15 15.68 -17.63
N ALA A 185 -23.58 16.93 -17.46
CA ALA A 185 -22.67 18.08 -17.54
C ALA A 185 -21.56 18.02 -16.50
N ALA A 186 -21.85 17.55 -15.27
CA ALA A 186 -20.86 17.38 -14.20
C ALA A 186 -19.82 16.26 -14.49
N VAL A 187 -20.19 15.25 -15.28
CA VAL A 187 -19.24 14.17 -15.68
C VAL A 187 -18.37 14.60 -16.87
N ALA A 188 -18.86 15.52 -17.71
CA ALA A 188 -18.18 15.98 -18.91
C ALA A 188 -17.24 17.19 -18.66
N GLY A 189 -17.30 17.87 -17.51
CA GLY A 189 -16.48 19.02 -17.10
C GLY A 189 -15.39 18.67 -16.18
#